data_1064581e458ad21ac62b8a332f5d9774
#
_entry.id   1064581e458ad21ac62b8a332f5d9774
#
_cell.length_a   1.000
_cell.length_b   1.000
_cell.length_c   1.000
_cell.angle_alpha   90.00
_cell.angle_beta   90.00
_cell.angle_gamma   90.00
#
_symmetry.space_group_name_H-M   'P 1'
#
loop_
_entity.id
_entity.type
_entity.pdbx_description
1 polymer ?
#
loop_
_entity_poly.entity_id
_entity_poly.type
_entity_poly.pdbx_seq_one_letter_code
_entity_poly.pdbx_strand_id
1 'polypeptide(L)'
;MKNVIHVLSLFILITPAFAQSSNTDQEVLKLSKDKWQWMADKNVDKLKELFDDKSVFVHMGGSWGKQQELDIIKSGGIHYKKADVQEASVQIIGNTAIVLNKITLLAVVAGNEVTNPFIVTEVYVKENDKWKMGSLSFTRLMTPPPPEQSKN
;
A
#
# COMPACT_ATOMS: atom_id res chain seq x y z
N MET A 1 10.30 72.48 1.53
CA MET A 1 10.78 71.13 1.96
C MET A 1 9.72 70.12 1.61
N LYS A 2 9.96 69.30 0.59
CA LYS A 2 8.99 68.22 0.13
C LYS A 2 9.43 66.92 0.72
N ASN A 3 8.61 66.34 1.63
CA ASN A 3 8.84 65.03 2.20
C ASN A 3 8.33 63.98 1.20
N VAL A 4 9.25 63.17 0.66
CA VAL A 4 8.94 62.02 -0.16
C VAL A 4 8.84 60.79 0.75
N ILE A 5 7.63 60.29 0.95
CA ILE A 5 7.36 59.05 1.69
C ILE A 5 7.56 57.87 0.73
N HIS A 6 8.64 57.10 0.95
CA HIS A 6 8.84 55.84 0.23
C HIS A 6 8.01 54.74 0.92
N VAL A 7 6.95 54.29 0.25
CA VAL A 7 6.19 53.13 0.66
C VAL A 7 6.91 51.87 0.13
N LEU A 8 7.56 51.14 1.05
CA LEU A 8 8.22 49.90 0.76
C LEU A 8 7.16 48.76 0.73
N SER A 9 6.72 48.40 -0.48
CA SER A 9 5.80 47.25 -0.66
C SER A 9 6.54 45.94 -0.41
N LEU A 10 6.26 45.29 0.73
CA LEU A 10 6.76 43.96 1.06
C LEU A 10 5.95 42.91 0.28
N PHE A 11 6.48 42.38 -0.81
CA PHE A 11 5.93 41.23 -1.53
C PHE A 11 6.23 39.97 -0.74
N ILE A 12 5.22 39.41 -0.04
CA ILE A 12 5.29 38.09 0.57
C ILE A 12 5.09 37.06 -0.55
N LEU A 13 6.16 36.41 -1.00
CA LEU A 13 6.11 35.26 -1.89
C LEU A 13 5.58 34.06 -1.10
N ILE A 14 4.30 33.75 -1.28
CA ILE A 14 3.70 32.50 -0.79
C ILE A 14 4.15 31.41 -1.74
N THR A 15 5.25 30.71 -1.41
CA THR A 15 5.63 29.48 -2.09
C THR A 15 4.66 28.37 -1.66
N PRO A 16 3.99 27.65 -2.58
CA PRO A 16 3.21 26.47 -2.21
C PRO A 16 4.17 25.45 -1.59
N ALA A 17 4.00 25.15 -0.31
CA ALA A 17 4.69 24.05 0.34
C ALA A 17 4.13 22.75 -0.23
N PHE A 18 4.75 22.22 -1.28
CA PHE A 18 4.57 20.81 -1.63
C PHE A 18 5.08 20.02 -0.42
N ALA A 19 4.16 19.28 0.24
CA ALA A 19 4.54 18.39 1.32
C ALA A 19 5.49 17.34 0.74
N GLN A 20 6.80 17.54 0.94
CA GLN A 20 7.80 16.56 0.57
C GLN A 20 7.64 15.38 1.50
N SER A 21 7.34 14.19 0.92
CA SER A 21 7.25 12.94 1.66
C SER A 21 8.49 12.77 2.55
N SER A 22 8.28 12.42 3.81
CA SER A 22 9.40 12.22 4.74
C SER A 22 10.28 11.05 4.27
N ASN A 23 11.53 11.00 4.73
CA ASN A 23 12.42 9.87 4.41
C ASN A 23 11.82 8.54 4.88
N THR A 24 11.12 8.56 6.03
CA THR A 24 10.41 7.39 6.58
C THR A 24 9.25 6.94 5.66
N ASP A 25 8.48 7.89 5.10
CA ASP A 25 7.39 7.56 4.18
C ASP A 25 7.93 6.85 2.94
N GLN A 26 9.03 7.36 2.37
CA GLN A 26 9.67 6.76 1.19
C GLN A 26 10.24 5.37 1.49
N GLU A 27 10.81 5.16 2.68
CA GLU A 27 11.29 3.86 3.15
C GLU A 27 10.16 2.83 3.18
N VAL A 28 9.01 3.18 3.79
CA VAL A 28 7.86 2.29 3.92
C VAL A 28 7.19 2.02 2.58
N LEU A 29 7.02 3.05 1.74
CA LEU A 29 6.45 2.87 0.39
C LEU A 29 7.34 2.00 -0.49
N LYS A 30 8.67 2.15 -0.39
CA LYS A 30 9.61 1.24 -1.07
C LYS A 30 9.46 -0.20 -0.56
N LEU A 31 9.37 -0.40 0.75
CA LEU A 31 9.20 -1.72 1.35
C LEU A 31 7.89 -2.39 0.89
N SER A 32 6.79 -1.63 0.81
CA SER A 32 5.52 -2.10 0.25
C SER A 32 5.67 -2.55 -1.21
N LYS A 33 6.38 -1.78 -2.03
CA LYS A 33 6.67 -2.16 -3.42
C LYS A 33 7.52 -3.43 -3.51
N ASP A 34 8.58 -3.52 -2.72
CA ASP A 34 9.48 -4.68 -2.68
C ASP A 34 8.70 -5.94 -2.25
N LYS A 35 7.81 -5.82 -1.27
CA LYS A 35 6.92 -6.90 -0.82
C LYS A 35 6.08 -7.46 -1.97
N TRP A 36 5.48 -6.62 -2.81
CA TRP A 36 4.71 -7.10 -3.96
C TRP A 36 5.56 -7.92 -4.93
N GLN A 37 6.81 -7.50 -5.15
CA GLN A 37 7.75 -8.25 -5.97
C GLN A 37 8.11 -9.60 -5.31
N TRP A 38 8.40 -9.62 -4.00
CA TRP A 38 8.69 -10.87 -3.29
C TRP A 38 7.50 -11.84 -3.29
N MET A 39 6.27 -11.33 -3.22
CA MET A 39 5.06 -12.17 -3.34
C MET A 39 4.92 -12.75 -4.76
N ALA A 40 5.21 -11.96 -5.80
CA ALA A 40 5.19 -12.40 -7.18
C ALA A 40 6.26 -13.47 -7.45
N ASP A 41 7.46 -13.29 -6.93
CA ASP A 41 8.59 -14.21 -7.08
C ASP A 41 8.50 -15.43 -6.13
N LYS A 42 7.49 -15.48 -5.26
CA LYS A 42 7.37 -16.47 -4.18
C LYS A 42 8.61 -16.53 -3.29
N ASN A 43 9.25 -15.38 -3.06
CA ASN A 43 10.43 -15.27 -2.21
C ASN A 43 10.05 -15.34 -0.73
N VAL A 44 9.73 -16.56 -0.27
CA VAL A 44 9.26 -16.79 1.10
C VAL A 44 10.28 -16.43 2.17
N ASP A 45 11.57 -16.44 1.87
CA ASP A 45 12.60 -16.06 2.83
C ASP A 45 12.54 -14.56 3.14
N LYS A 46 12.41 -13.70 2.11
CA LYS A 46 12.20 -12.26 2.29
C LYS A 46 10.89 -11.94 2.98
N LEU A 47 9.82 -12.63 2.61
CA LEU A 47 8.52 -12.45 3.24
C LEU A 47 8.53 -12.91 4.70
N LYS A 48 9.22 -14.00 5.04
CA LYS A 48 9.40 -14.47 6.42
C LYS A 48 10.15 -13.46 7.29
N GLU A 49 11.14 -12.77 6.73
CA GLU A 49 11.86 -11.69 7.42
C GLU A 49 10.96 -10.47 7.64
N LEU A 50 10.12 -10.14 6.65
CA LEU A 50 9.23 -8.98 6.69
C LEU A 50 8.05 -9.18 7.63
N PHE A 51 7.38 -10.34 7.58
CA PHE A 51 6.17 -10.61 8.34
C PHE A 51 6.48 -10.76 9.83
N ASP A 52 5.77 -10.03 10.67
CA ASP A 52 5.81 -10.23 12.11
C ASP A 52 5.24 -11.60 12.49
N ASP A 53 5.68 -12.17 13.60
CA ASP A 53 5.19 -13.50 14.04
C ASP A 53 3.70 -13.47 14.42
N LYS A 54 3.17 -12.31 14.78
CA LYS A 54 1.75 -12.06 15.10
C LYS A 54 0.97 -11.48 13.94
N SER A 55 1.55 -11.44 12.73
CA SER A 55 0.88 -10.83 11.58
C SER A 55 -0.41 -11.56 11.20
N VAL A 56 -1.39 -10.77 10.72
CA VAL A 56 -2.69 -11.24 10.27
C VAL A 56 -2.91 -10.83 8.81
N PHE A 57 -3.28 -11.81 8.00
CA PHE A 57 -3.59 -11.64 6.59
C PHE A 57 -5.09 -11.84 6.39
N VAL A 58 -5.77 -10.84 5.81
CA VAL A 58 -7.21 -10.86 5.58
C VAL A 58 -7.48 -10.85 4.09
N HIS A 59 -8.06 -11.94 3.62
CA HIS A 59 -8.44 -12.14 2.23
C HIS A 59 -9.97 -12.21 2.08
N MET A 60 -10.49 -12.19 0.85
CA MET A 60 -11.93 -12.29 0.61
C MET A 60 -12.55 -13.59 1.15
N GLY A 61 -11.76 -14.67 1.21
CA GLY A 61 -12.22 -15.99 1.65
C GLY A 61 -11.93 -16.34 3.12
N GLY A 62 -11.22 -15.46 3.86
CA GLY A 62 -10.87 -15.73 5.25
C GLY A 62 -9.66 -14.95 5.73
N SER A 63 -9.22 -15.26 6.95
CA SER A 63 -8.02 -14.66 7.54
C SER A 63 -7.16 -15.74 8.21
N TRP A 64 -5.84 -15.50 8.22
CA TRP A 64 -4.86 -16.41 8.79
C TRP A 64 -3.58 -15.70 9.19
N GLY A 65 -2.69 -16.41 9.88
CA GLY A 65 -1.42 -15.89 10.35
C GLY A 65 -0.27 -16.13 9.38
N LYS A 66 0.92 -15.68 9.80
CA LYS A 66 2.19 -15.71 9.04
C LYS A 66 2.48 -17.07 8.38
N GLN A 67 2.47 -18.15 9.16
CA GLN A 67 2.92 -19.44 8.64
C GLN A 67 2.02 -19.91 7.49
N GLN A 68 0.71 -19.77 7.64
CA GLN A 68 -0.24 -20.17 6.60
C GLN A 68 -0.11 -19.30 5.34
N GLU A 69 0.12 -17.98 5.48
CA GLU A 69 0.36 -17.11 4.32
C GLU A 69 1.62 -17.52 3.56
N LEU A 70 2.72 -17.80 4.26
CA LEU A 70 3.96 -18.26 3.63
C LEU A 70 3.78 -19.60 2.90
N ASP A 71 3.04 -20.53 3.49
CA ASP A 71 2.76 -21.86 2.89
C ASP A 71 1.87 -21.72 1.65
N ILE A 72 0.86 -20.84 1.68
CA ILE A 72 -0.01 -20.53 0.55
C ILE A 72 0.79 -19.94 -0.62
N ILE A 73 1.67 -18.96 -0.34
CA ILE A 73 2.52 -18.34 -1.36
C ILE A 73 3.51 -19.36 -1.91
N LYS A 74 4.17 -20.13 -1.04
CA LYS A 74 5.15 -21.15 -1.44
C LYS A 74 4.54 -22.21 -2.35
N SER A 75 3.39 -22.73 -1.98
CA SER A 75 2.67 -23.77 -2.77
C SER A 75 2.08 -23.20 -4.06
N GLY A 76 1.79 -21.88 -4.09
CA GLY A 76 1.06 -21.25 -5.18
C GLY A 76 -0.46 -21.44 -5.09
N GLY A 77 -0.98 -21.81 -3.92
CA GLY A 77 -2.43 -21.82 -3.64
C GLY A 77 -3.06 -20.45 -3.91
N ILE A 78 -2.29 -19.37 -3.58
CA ILE A 78 -2.45 -18.03 -4.14
C ILE A 78 -1.10 -17.61 -4.70
N HIS A 79 -1.03 -17.30 -5.99
CA HIS A 79 0.15 -16.73 -6.62
C HIS A 79 -0.15 -15.29 -7.08
N TYR A 80 0.44 -14.32 -6.41
CA TYR A 80 0.30 -12.89 -6.68
C TYR A 80 1.19 -12.49 -7.87
N LYS A 81 0.76 -12.79 -9.10
CA LYS A 81 1.61 -12.63 -10.30
C LYS A 81 2.05 -11.20 -10.55
N LYS A 82 1.14 -10.25 -10.37
CA LYS A 82 1.41 -8.83 -10.58
C LYS A 82 0.43 -7.96 -9.80
N ALA A 83 0.93 -7.09 -8.96
CA ALA A 83 0.18 -5.97 -8.39
C ALA A 83 0.50 -4.69 -9.18
N ASP A 84 -0.44 -4.22 -9.97
CA ASP A 84 -0.35 -2.94 -10.67
C ASP A 84 -0.83 -1.84 -9.71
N VAL A 85 0.13 -1.15 -9.08
CA VAL A 85 -0.14 -0.12 -8.07
C VAL A 85 -0.42 1.20 -8.78
N GLN A 86 -1.68 1.67 -8.74
CA GLN A 86 -2.12 2.93 -9.33
C GLN A 86 -1.92 4.11 -8.38
N GLU A 87 -2.19 3.89 -7.10
CA GLU A 87 -2.03 4.89 -6.05
C GLU A 87 -1.47 4.23 -4.79
N ALA A 88 -0.55 4.89 -4.12
CA ALA A 88 -0.03 4.47 -2.83
C ALA A 88 0.10 5.67 -1.90
N SER A 89 -0.33 5.51 -0.65
CA SER A 89 -0.16 6.51 0.39
C SER A 89 0.26 5.86 1.69
N VAL A 90 0.94 6.62 2.56
CA VAL A 90 1.37 6.15 3.88
C VAL A 90 1.02 7.18 4.95
N GLN A 91 0.60 6.68 6.11
CA GLN A 91 0.39 7.47 7.33
C GLN A 91 1.28 6.89 8.44
N ILE A 92 2.13 7.72 9.03
CA ILE A 92 2.98 7.33 10.16
C ILE A 92 2.32 7.77 11.46
N ILE A 93 2.11 6.83 12.37
CA ILE A 93 1.53 7.07 13.70
C ILE A 93 2.44 6.43 14.75
N GLY A 94 3.31 7.23 15.35
CA GLY A 94 4.33 6.72 16.28
C GLY A 94 5.29 5.76 15.58
N ASN A 95 5.34 4.52 16.03
CA ASN A 95 6.13 3.44 15.42
C ASN A 95 5.34 2.59 14.41
N THR A 96 4.15 3.02 14.02
CA THR A 96 3.27 2.30 13.10
C THR A 96 3.13 3.07 11.79
N ALA A 97 3.22 2.37 10.67
CA ALA A 97 2.91 2.88 9.35
C ALA A 97 1.70 2.15 8.78
N ILE A 98 0.73 2.92 8.28
CA ILE A 98 -0.44 2.40 7.57
C ILE A 98 -0.29 2.80 6.11
N VAL A 99 -0.17 1.81 5.22
CA VAL A 99 -0.09 2.01 3.77
C VAL A 99 -1.40 1.61 3.13
N LEU A 100 -1.91 2.47 2.27
CA LEU A 100 -3.03 2.14 1.38
C LEU A 100 -2.52 2.08 -0.06
N ASN A 101 -2.74 0.93 -0.69
CA ASN A 101 -2.46 0.72 -2.11
C ASN A 101 -3.77 0.50 -2.86
N LYS A 102 -4.04 1.34 -3.86
CA LYS A 102 -5.06 1.05 -4.86
C LYS A 102 -4.39 0.28 -5.99
N ILE A 103 -4.78 -0.97 -6.17
CA ILE A 103 -4.13 -1.88 -7.11
C ILE A 103 -5.13 -2.59 -8.03
N THR A 104 -4.63 -2.99 -9.19
CA THR A 104 -5.21 -4.10 -9.96
C THR A 104 -4.31 -5.32 -9.78
N LEU A 105 -4.83 -6.36 -9.15
CA LEU A 105 -4.08 -7.58 -8.84
C LEU A 105 -4.39 -8.67 -9.85
N LEU A 106 -3.37 -9.12 -10.59
CA LEU A 106 -3.38 -10.36 -11.34
C LEU A 106 -2.85 -11.48 -10.45
N ALA A 107 -3.66 -12.48 -10.18
CA ALA A 107 -3.29 -13.62 -9.35
C ALA A 107 -3.80 -14.94 -9.92
N VAL A 108 -3.17 -16.05 -9.51
CA VAL A 108 -3.74 -17.40 -9.64
C VAL A 108 -4.27 -17.82 -8.28
N VAL A 109 -5.54 -18.21 -8.20
CA VAL A 109 -6.18 -18.66 -6.98
C VAL A 109 -6.78 -20.04 -7.24
N ALA A 110 -6.34 -21.05 -6.50
CA ALA A 110 -6.76 -22.44 -6.70
C ALA A 110 -6.68 -22.90 -8.18
N GLY A 111 -5.62 -22.51 -8.87
CA GLY A 111 -5.36 -22.86 -10.28
C GLY A 111 -6.03 -21.94 -11.31
N ASN A 112 -6.90 -21.01 -10.91
CA ASN A 112 -7.59 -20.10 -11.82
C ASN A 112 -6.94 -18.71 -11.82
N GLU A 113 -6.64 -18.17 -13.00
CA GLU A 113 -6.15 -16.82 -13.14
C GLU A 113 -7.31 -15.81 -12.99
N VAL A 114 -7.13 -14.83 -12.13
CA VAL A 114 -8.12 -13.78 -11.81
C VAL A 114 -7.47 -12.42 -11.79
N THR A 115 -8.21 -11.40 -12.21
CA THR A 115 -7.80 -9.99 -12.11
C THR A 115 -8.87 -9.23 -11.36
N ASN A 116 -8.49 -8.61 -10.25
CA ASN A 116 -9.41 -7.86 -9.40
C ASN A 116 -8.81 -6.53 -8.93
N PRO A 117 -9.63 -5.46 -8.85
CA PRO A 117 -9.24 -4.20 -8.24
C PRO A 117 -9.43 -4.25 -6.73
N PHE A 118 -8.43 -3.71 -5.99
CA PHE A 118 -8.46 -3.64 -4.52
C PHE A 118 -7.98 -2.30 -4.00
N ILE A 119 -8.48 -1.94 -2.81
CA ILE A 119 -7.71 -1.16 -1.84
C ILE A 119 -7.08 -2.18 -0.89
N VAL A 120 -5.76 -2.17 -0.81
CA VAL A 120 -5.02 -3.03 0.13
C VAL A 120 -4.51 -2.16 1.26
N THR A 121 -4.86 -2.54 2.49
CA THR A 121 -4.33 -1.93 3.71
C THR A 121 -3.19 -2.78 4.22
N GLU A 122 -2.03 -2.14 4.40
CA GLU A 122 -0.84 -2.74 4.99
C GLU A 122 -0.51 -2.01 6.28
N VAL A 123 -0.26 -2.73 7.35
CA VAL A 123 0.17 -2.18 8.63
C VAL A 123 1.58 -2.67 8.91
N TYR A 124 2.49 -1.74 9.09
CA TYR A 124 3.86 -2.01 9.51
C TYR A 124 4.11 -1.45 10.89
N VAL A 125 4.90 -2.16 11.69
CA VAL A 125 5.35 -1.71 13.01
C VAL A 125 6.88 -1.67 13.02
N LYS A 126 7.46 -0.59 13.51
CA LYS A 126 8.92 -0.44 13.61
C LYS A 126 9.40 -1.02 14.94
N GLU A 127 10.21 -2.08 14.86
CA GLU A 127 10.82 -2.76 15.98
C GLU A 127 12.33 -2.88 15.76
N ASN A 128 13.13 -2.44 16.73
CA ASN A 128 14.61 -2.45 16.64
C ASN A 128 15.11 -1.86 15.32
N ASP A 129 14.58 -0.68 14.95
CA ASP A 129 14.86 0.06 13.71
C ASP A 129 14.51 -0.66 12.41
N LYS A 130 13.74 -1.74 12.46
CA LYS A 130 13.26 -2.49 11.29
C LYS A 130 11.73 -2.45 11.22
N TRP A 131 11.22 -2.22 10.03
CA TRP A 131 9.79 -2.35 9.76
C TRP A 131 9.40 -3.81 9.61
N LYS A 132 8.39 -4.23 10.36
CA LYS A 132 7.74 -5.55 10.28
C LYS A 132 6.29 -5.37 9.86
N MET A 133 5.80 -6.23 8.98
CA MET A 133 4.39 -6.21 8.59
C MET A 133 3.55 -6.92 9.66
N GLY A 134 2.62 -6.18 10.28
CA GLY A 134 1.66 -6.70 11.25
C GLY A 134 0.33 -7.09 10.63
N SER A 135 -0.04 -6.49 9.48
CA SER A 135 -1.30 -6.87 8.79
C SER A 135 -1.25 -6.54 7.31
N LEU A 136 -1.95 -7.38 6.52
CA LEU A 136 -2.27 -7.16 5.12
C LEU A 136 -3.75 -7.50 4.89
N SER A 137 -4.54 -6.56 4.40
CA SER A 137 -5.98 -6.74 4.20
C SER A 137 -6.42 -6.29 2.82
N PHE A 138 -7.22 -7.12 2.15
CA PHE A 138 -7.73 -6.86 0.80
C PHE A 138 -9.19 -6.46 0.83
N THR A 139 -9.50 -5.23 0.42
CA THR A 139 -10.87 -4.74 0.20
C THR A 139 -11.12 -4.65 -1.29
N ARG A 140 -11.97 -5.54 -1.83
CA ARG A 140 -12.30 -5.53 -3.26
C ARG A 140 -13.14 -4.31 -3.60
N LEU A 141 -12.74 -3.59 -4.65
CA LEU A 141 -13.52 -2.50 -5.19
C LEU A 141 -14.67 -3.06 -6.04
N MET A 142 -15.88 -2.59 -5.77
CA MET A 142 -17.06 -2.93 -6.57
C MET A 142 -17.05 -2.08 -7.84
N THR A 143 -17.15 -2.72 -9.00
CA THR A 143 -17.44 -2.00 -10.24
C THR A 143 -18.90 -1.55 -10.19
N PRO A 144 -19.21 -0.26 -10.43
CA PRO A 144 -20.60 0.16 -10.54
C PRO A 144 -21.33 -0.70 -11.59
N PRO A 145 -22.60 -1.08 -11.38
CA PRO A 145 -23.36 -1.76 -12.39
C PRO A 145 -23.42 -0.90 -13.66
N PRO A 146 -23.42 -1.49 -14.86
CA PRO A 146 -23.61 -0.75 -16.08
C PRO A 146 -24.88 0.12 -15.97
N PRO A 147 -24.89 1.36 -16.51
CA PRO A 147 -26.10 2.15 -16.50
C PRO A 147 -27.22 1.35 -17.16
N GLU A 148 -28.38 1.32 -16.49
CA GLU A 148 -29.57 0.64 -16.99
C GLU A 148 -29.89 1.25 -18.38
N GLN A 149 -29.79 0.43 -19.41
CA GLN A 149 -30.23 0.85 -20.73
C GLN A 149 -31.76 1.07 -20.66
N SER A 150 -32.21 2.32 -20.70
CA SER A 150 -33.61 2.64 -20.75
C SER A 150 -34.18 1.95 -22.01
N LYS A 151 -34.98 0.92 -21.80
CA LYS A 151 -35.79 0.33 -22.90
C LYS A 151 -36.80 1.38 -23.31
N ASN A 152 -36.51 2.10 -24.40
CA ASN A 152 -37.49 2.86 -25.12
C ASN A 152 -38.41 1.91 -25.90
#